data_824ab983138a4487d59ddb5574993ebc
#
_entry.id   824ab983138a4487d59ddb5574993ebc
#
_cell.length_a   1.000
_cell.length_b   1.000
_cell.length_c   1.000
_cell.angle_alpha   90.00
_cell.angle_beta   90.00
_cell.angle_gamma   90.00
#
_symmetry.space_group_name_H-M   'P 1'
#
loop_
_entity.id
_entity.type
_entity.pdbx_description
1 polymer ?
#
loop_
_entity_poly.entity_id
_entity_poly.type
_entity_poly.pdbx_seq_one_letter_code
_entity_poly.pdbx_strand_id
1 'polypeptide(L)'
;LFKLAVLTQLKMDDLTSGGDLAANIYGGMVYYERYDLNWLLENQDLSVISKDWPGLVIKEIAYPNLKLVVGWTKKISLTKEKIKDFKRKEIALSWYQNAFEVVLNTKKALFDDDFYRLRQNILKYQELLNELENDYGYLINTKALQLINESVNQLGYAGKISGAGHGDCGIGVYQQRRCHKKLYQTWQENDIEPLKINIWRKKHEI
;
A
#
# COMPACT_ATOMS: atom_id res chain seq x y z
N LEU A 1 7.98 16.32 11.43
CA LEU A 1 7.22 16.63 10.21
C LEU A 1 5.98 15.73 10.07
N PHE A 2 6.07 14.39 10.26
CA PHE A 2 4.94 13.44 10.13
C PHE A 2 3.75 13.84 11.03
N LYS A 3 3.98 14.03 12.32
CA LYS A 3 2.94 14.40 13.29
C LYS A 3 2.25 15.73 12.93
N LEU A 4 3.02 16.71 12.44
CA LEU A 4 2.46 17.98 11.98
C LEU A 4 1.56 17.80 10.77
N ALA A 5 1.97 16.99 9.79
CA ALA A 5 1.17 16.72 8.59
C ALA A 5 -0.15 16.00 8.96
N VAL A 6 -0.11 15.03 9.88
CA VAL A 6 -1.31 14.35 10.38
C VAL A 6 -2.26 15.33 11.09
N LEU A 7 -1.75 16.20 11.97
CA LEU A 7 -2.59 17.21 12.63
C LEU A 7 -3.19 18.20 11.64
N THR A 8 -2.46 18.53 10.57
CA THR A 8 -3.00 19.38 9.50
C THR A 8 -4.14 18.69 8.77
N GLN A 9 -3.98 17.41 8.39
CA GLN A 9 -5.07 16.63 7.79
C GLN A 9 -6.29 16.54 8.70
N LEU A 10 -6.07 16.32 10.00
CA LEU A 10 -7.15 16.28 10.99
C LEU A 10 -7.95 17.59 11.02
N LYS A 11 -7.26 18.73 11.03
CA LYS A 11 -7.90 20.06 11.02
C LYS A 11 -8.62 20.39 9.72
N MET A 12 -8.20 19.77 8.61
CA MET A 12 -8.83 19.93 7.29
C MET A 12 -9.99 18.94 7.06
N ASP A 13 -10.33 18.12 8.06
CA ASP A 13 -11.28 17.00 7.93
C ASP A 13 -10.93 16.05 6.77
N ASP A 14 -9.63 15.86 6.56
CA ASP A 14 -9.05 15.02 5.50
C ASP A 14 -8.12 13.95 6.03
N LEU A 15 -8.40 13.43 7.22
CA LEU A 15 -7.55 12.47 7.89
C LEU A 15 -7.52 11.13 7.14
N THR A 16 -6.32 10.73 6.73
CA THR A 16 -6.04 9.43 6.08
C THR A 16 -5.48 8.40 7.09
N SER A 17 -5.09 7.22 6.60
CA SER A 17 -4.39 6.23 7.43
C SER A 17 -3.00 6.69 7.89
N GLY A 18 -2.38 7.62 7.16
CA GLY A 18 -1.05 8.15 7.42
C GLY A 18 0.11 7.35 6.81
N GLY A 19 -0.17 6.19 6.20
CA GLY A 19 0.89 5.35 5.61
C GLY A 19 1.58 6.01 4.42
N ASP A 20 0.83 6.70 3.58
CA ASP A 20 1.32 7.51 2.45
C ASP A 20 2.16 8.71 2.93
N LEU A 21 1.72 9.39 4.00
CA LEU A 21 2.51 10.45 4.63
C LEU A 21 3.84 9.92 5.17
N ALA A 22 3.82 8.77 5.84
CA ALA A 22 5.04 8.15 6.36
C ALA A 22 6.01 7.83 5.19
N ALA A 23 5.51 7.20 4.12
CA ALA A 23 6.33 6.87 2.96
C ALA A 23 6.91 8.12 2.27
N ASN A 24 6.12 9.19 2.13
CA ASN A 24 6.56 10.44 1.49
C ASN A 24 7.60 11.20 2.34
N ILE A 25 7.48 11.16 3.65
CA ILE A 25 8.36 11.93 4.55
C ILE A 25 9.68 11.21 4.81
N TYR A 26 9.64 9.89 4.98
CA TYR A 26 10.82 9.09 5.29
C TYR A 26 11.52 8.56 4.03
N GLY A 27 10.78 8.36 2.95
CA GLY A 27 11.29 7.82 1.69
C GLY A 27 11.61 6.33 1.76
N GLY A 28 12.02 5.75 0.62
CA GLY A 28 12.39 4.35 0.54
C GLY A 28 11.27 3.40 0.91
N MET A 29 11.56 2.45 1.79
CA MET A 29 10.59 1.49 2.33
C MET A 29 10.43 1.73 3.83
N VAL A 30 9.19 1.84 4.27
CA VAL A 30 8.84 2.19 5.64
C VAL A 30 7.92 1.13 6.22
N TYR A 31 8.26 0.61 7.39
CA TYR A 31 7.31 -0.09 8.26
C TYR A 31 6.55 0.94 9.08
N TYR A 32 5.24 0.90 8.98
CA TYR A 32 4.36 1.86 9.62
C TYR A 32 3.26 1.16 10.41
N GLU A 33 3.12 1.51 11.68
CA GLU A 33 1.94 1.20 12.50
C GLU A 33 1.23 2.51 12.85
N ARG A 34 -0.08 2.51 12.66
CA ARG A 34 -0.89 3.70 12.89
C ARG A 34 -0.98 3.98 14.37
N TYR A 35 -0.89 5.26 14.71
CA TYR A 35 -1.17 5.78 16.04
C TYR A 35 -2.60 5.51 16.50
N ASP A 36 -2.84 5.52 17.81
CA ASP A 36 -4.18 5.46 18.39
C ASP A 36 -4.99 6.69 17.94
N LEU A 37 -6.02 6.43 17.14
CA LEU A 37 -6.86 7.49 16.60
C LEU A 37 -7.70 8.18 17.70
N ASN A 38 -8.22 7.42 18.66
CA ASN A 38 -9.05 7.97 19.73
C ASN A 38 -8.22 8.93 20.60
N TRP A 39 -7.01 8.50 20.94
CA TRP A 39 -6.07 9.37 21.65
C TRP A 39 -5.78 10.66 20.87
N LEU A 40 -5.58 10.58 19.55
CA LEU A 40 -5.30 11.77 18.73
C LEU A 40 -6.53 12.71 18.66
N LEU A 41 -7.74 12.17 18.57
CA LEU A 41 -8.97 12.96 18.53
C LEU A 41 -9.21 13.73 19.86
N GLU A 42 -8.71 13.21 20.96
CA GLU A 42 -8.74 13.86 22.28
C GLU A 42 -7.59 14.87 22.48
N ASN A 43 -6.52 14.76 21.70
CA ASN A 43 -5.28 15.52 21.85
C ASN A 43 -4.89 16.21 20.52
N GLN A 44 -5.54 17.33 20.18
CA GLN A 44 -5.40 17.97 18.88
C GLN A 44 -4.54 19.25 18.86
N ASP A 45 -3.95 19.64 19.98
CA ASP A 45 -3.12 20.84 20.03
C ASP A 45 -1.68 20.57 19.57
N LEU A 46 -0.96 21.63 19.18
CA LEU A 46 0.39 21.50 18.63
C LEU A 46 1.43 20.94 19.63
N SER A 47 1.14 20.97 20.94
CA SER A 47 2.07 20.45 21.95
C SER A 47 2.26 18.92 21.82
N VAL A 48 1.29 18.21 21.22
CA VAL A 48 1.40 16.76 21.05
C VAL A 48 2.47 16.35 20.01
N ILE A 49 2.97 17.28 19.21
CA ILE A 49 4.03 16.98 18.24
C ILE A 49 5.30 16.48 18.93
N SER A 50 5.59 17.02 20.11
CA SER A 50 6.75 16.64 20.92
C SER A 50 6.53 15.40 21.79
N LYS A 51 5.27 14.95 21.96
CA LYS A 51 4.93 13.77 22.76
C LYS A 51 5.03 12.49 21.94
N ASP A 52 5.21 11.35 22.62
CA ASP A 52 5.05 10.05 21.97
C ASP A 52 3.56 9.79 21.72
N TRP A 53 3.26 9.34 20.49
CA TRP A 53 1.90 8.98 20.13
C TRP A 53 1.67 7.49 20.37
N PRO A 54 0.67 7.10 21.17
CA PRO A 54 0.38 5.69 21.43
C PRO A 54 0.16 4.92 20.12
N GLY A 55 0.78 3.76 20.00
CA GLY A 55 0.67 2.88 18.82
C GLY A 55 1.49 3.29 17.61
N LEU A 56 1.99 4.53 17.53
CA LEU A 56 2.74 4.97 16.36
C LEU A 56 4.11 4.30 16.28
N VAL A 57 4.33 3.58 15.19
CA VAL A 57 5.65 3.04 14.83
C VAL A 57 5.99 3.45 13.41
N ILE A 58 7.14 4.09 13.23
CA ILE A 58 7.71 4.39 11.90
C ILE A 58 9.16 3.92 11.91
N LYS A 59 9.48 2.94 11.07
CA LYS A 59 10.83 2.39 10.93
C LYS A 59 11.21 2.33 9.46
N GLU A 60 12.34 2.92 9.11
CA GLU A 60 12.94 2.71 7.79
C GLU A 60 13.40 1.26 7.71
N ILE A 61 13.05 0.59 6.60
CA ILE A 61 13.54 -0.75 6.29
C ILE A 61 14.71 -0.58 5.34
N ALA A 62 15.84 -1.22 5.64
CA ALA A 62 16.94 -1.32 4.70
C ALA A 62 16.38 -1.82 3.37
N TYR A 63 16.54 -1.02 2.32
CA TYR A 63 15.86 -1.28 1.06
C TYR A 63 16.43 -2.56 0.43
N PRO A 64 15.66 -3.64 0.38
CA PRO A 64 16.11 -4.85 -0.30
C PRO A 64 16.29 -4.56 -1.80
N ASN A 65 16.98 -5.43 -2.52
CA ASN A 65 17.19 -5.25 -3.96
C ASN A 65 15.90 -5.50 -4.75
N LEU A 66 14.85 -4.72 -4.42
CA LEU A 66 13.54 -4.78 -5.05
C LEU A 66 13.37 -3.65 -6.07
N LYS A 67 12.62 -3.95 -7.09
CA LYS A 67 12.21 -3.02 -8.15
C LYS A 67 10.72 -3.10 -8.32
N LEU A 68 10.14 -2.04 -8.86
CA LEU A 68 8.69 -1.95 -9.12
C LEU A 68 8.43 -1.71 -10.60
N VAL A 69 7.36 -2.30 -11.08
CA VAL A 69 6.67 -1.88 -12.30
C VAL A 69 5.27 -1.43 -11.89
N VAL A 70 4.82 -0.33 -12.44
CA VAL A 70 3.57 0.32 -12.06
C VAL A 70 2.75 0.59 -13.31
N GLY A 71 1.49 0.15 -13.30
CA GLY A 71 0.50 0.46 -14.32
C GLY A 71 -0.57 1.39 -13.74
N TRP A 72 -0.81 2.52 -14.39
CA TRP A 72 -1.87 3.46 -14.02
C TRP A 72 -3.11 3.24 -14.90
N THR A 73 -4.26 3.05 -14.25
CA THR A 73 -5.53 2.78 -14.93
C THR A 73 -6.21 4.03 -15.49
N LYS A 74 -5.61 5.21 -15.35
CA LYS A 74 -6.15 6.53 -15.73
C LYS A 74 -7.51 6.87 -15.05
N LYS A 75 -7.88 6.11 -14.03
CA LYS A 75 -9.10 6.33 -13.24
C LYS A 75 -8.72 6.67 -11.81
N ILE A 76 -9.25 7.77 -11.29
CA ILE A 76 -9.05 8.19 -9.91
C ILE A 76 -9.92 7.34 -8.99
N SER A 77 -9.34 6.83 -7.92
CA SER A 77 -10.06 6.14 -6.85
C SER A 77 -10.51 7.14 -5.78
N LEU A 78 -11.82 7.28 -5.57
CA LEU A 78 -12.37 8.15 -4.53
C LEU A 78 -12.37 7.43 -3.17
N THR A 79 -11.27 7.54 -2.44
CA THR A 79 -11.04 6.84 -1.16
C THR A 79 -12.06 7.20 -0.07
N LYS A 80 -12.51 8.46 -0.02
CA LYS A 80 -13.46 8.94 1.02
C LYS A 80 -14.83 8.28 0.96
N GLU A 81 -15.38 8.09 -0.23
CA GLU A 81 -16.71 7.44 -0.41
C GLU A 81 -16.64 5.97 0.00
N LYS A 82 -15.54 5.31 -0.29
CA LYS A 82 -15.33 3.91 0.04
C LYS A 82 -15.16 3.66 1.54
N ILE A 83 -14.48 4.55 2.26
CA ILE A 83 -14.35 4.45 3.72
C ILE A 83 -15.74 4.52 4.39
N LYS A 84 -16.68 5.29 3.85
CA LYS A 84 -18.06 5.33 4.35
C LYS A 84 -18.78 4.00 4.16
N ASP A 85 -18.59 3.34 3.01
CA ASP A 85 -19.18 2.03 2.74
C ASP A 85 -18.52 0.93 3.58
N PHE A 86 -17.21 1.03 3.80
CA PHE A 86 -16.46 0.12 4.65
C PHE A 86 -16.97 0.09 6.10
N LYS A 87 -17.33 1.23 6.65
CA LYS A 87 -17.88 1.35 8.02
C LYS A 87 -19.28 0.75 8.19
N ARG A 88 -19.98 0.41 7.10
CA ARG A 88 -21.36 -0.13 7.14
C ARG A 88 -21.43 -1.65 7.19
N LYS A 89 -20.31 -2.34 6.99
CA LYS A 89 -20.29 -3.81 6.93
C LYS A 89 -19.41 -4.37 8.03
N GLU A 90 -19.92 -5.32 8.79
CA GLU A 90 -19.13 -6.07 9.76
C GLU A 90 -18.23 -7.06 9.03
N ILE A 91 -16.95 -6.75 8.94
CA ILE A 91 -15.94 -7.69 8.48
C ILE A 91 -15.55 -8.59 9.63
N ALA A 92 -15.48 -9.91 9.38
CA ALA A 92 -15.12 -10.89 10.39
C ALA A 92 -13.75 -10.59 11.02
N LEU A 93 -13.63 -10.72 12.34
CA LEU A 93 -12.36 -10.51 13.06
C LEU A 93 -11.24 -11.39 12.50
N SER A 94 -11.57 -12.61 12.06
CA SER A 94 -10.62 -13.53 11.43
C SER A 94 -9.96 -12.95 10.18
N TRP A 95 -10.69 -12.15 9.39
CA TRP A 95 -10.10 -11.48 8.23
C TRP A 95 -9.00 -10.49 8.65
N TYR A 96 -9.26 -9.66 9.67
CA TYR A 96 -8.25 -8.74 10.19
C TYR A 96 -7.04 -9.45 10.76
N GLN A 97 -7.25 -10.56 11.47
CA GLN A 97 -6.17 -11.40 12.00
C GLN A 97 -5.29 -11.96 10.88
N ASN A 98 -5.92 -12.52 9.83
CA ASN A 98 -5.21 -13.03 8.67
C ASN A 98 -4.44 -11.92 7.93
N ALA A 99 -5.05 -10.76 7.73
CA ALA A 99 -4.40 -9.61 7.10
C ALA A 99 -3.19 -9.13 7.91
N PHE A 100 -3.32 -9.05 9.23
CA PHE A 100 -2.23 -8.67 10.13
C PHE A 100 -1.07 -9.69 10.08
N GLU A 101 -1.38 -10.98 10.11
CA GLU A 101 -0.37 -12.04 9.99
C GLU A 101 0.39 -11.95 8.66
N VAL A 102 -0.31 -11.73 7.55
CA VAL A 102 0.33 -11.55 6.24
C VAL A 102 1.25 -10.34 6.21
N VAL A 103 0.87 -9.23 6.84
CA VAL A 103 1.71 -8.03 6.96
C VAL A 103 2.97 -8.32 7.79
N LEU A 104 2.86 -9.02 8.91
CA LEU A 104 4.01 -9.41 9.74
C LEU A 104 4.97 -10.33 8.98
N ASN A 105 4.43 -11.32 8.25
CA ASN A 105 5.22 -12.23 7.44
C ASN A 105 5.89 -11.52 6.25
N THR A 106 5.21 -10.53 5.66
CA THR A 106 5.79 -9.65 4.62
C THR A 106 6.96 -8.85 5.18
N LYS A 107 6.79 -8.23 6.36
CA LYS A 107 7.87 -7.53 7.06
C LYS A 107 9.07 -8.44 7.28
N LYS A 108 8.84 -9.66 7.80
CA LYS A 108 9.91 -10.63 8.05
C LYS A 108 10.64 -11.01 6.76
N ALA A 109 9.92 -11.32 5.70
CA ALA A 109 10.49 -11.64 4.40
C ALA A 109 11.36 -10.50 3.83
N LEU A 110 10.97 -9.24 4.07
CA LEU A 110 11.76 -8.06 3.68
C LEU A 110 13.06 -7.96 4.48
N PHE A 111 13.03 -8.20 5.80
CA PHE A 111 14.24 -8.17 6.62
C PHE A 111 15.20 -9.33 6.30
N ASP A 112 14.65 -10.49 5.95
CA ASP A 112 15.41 -11.69 5.60
C ASP A 112 15.93 -11.65 4.13
N ASP A 113 15.59 -10.62 3.34
CA ASP A 113 15.81 -10.49 1.87
C ASP A 113 15.29 -11.73 1.10
N ASP A 114 14.22 -12.36 1.59
CA ASP A 114 13.61 -13.56 1.02
C ASP A 114 12.49 -13.16 0.05
N PHE A 115 12.84 -12.99 -1.23
CA PHE A 115 11.88 -12.61 -2.25
C PHE A 115 10.80 -13.68 -2.49
N TYR A 116 11.12 -14.95 -2.33
CA TYR A 116 10.12 -16.00 -2.51
C TYR A 116 8.99 -15.88 -1.49
N ARG A 117 9.33 -15.76 -0.20
CA ARG A 117 8.34 -15.53 0.87
C ARG A 117 7.63 -14.19 0.72
N LEU A 118 8.34 -13.14 0.34
CA LEU A 118 7.75 -11.84 0.07
C LEU A 118 6.67 -11.94 -1.01
N ARG A 119 7.00 -12.61 -2.13
CA ARG A 119 6.05 -12.83 -3.22
C ARG A 119 4.82 -13.59 -2.75
N GLN A 120 4.97 -14.68 -2.01
CA GLN A 120 3.85 -15.47 -1.48
C GLN A 120 2.94 -14.62 -0.59
N ASN A 121 3.51 -13.82 0.29
CA ASN A 121 2.73 -12.96 1.19
C ASN A 121 2.00 -11.83 0.42
N ILE A 122 2.62 -11.23 -0.58
CA ILE A 122 1.96 -10.22 -1.41
C ILE A 122 0.76 -10.83 -2.16
N LEU A 123 0.91 -12.03 -2.72
CA LEU A 123 -0.17 -12.75 -3.39
C LEU A 123 -1.30 -13.10 -2.41
N LYS A 124 -0.96 -13.62 -1.23
CA LYS A 124 -1.93 -13.92 -0.18
C LYS A 124 -2.69 -12.66 0.28
N TYR A 125 -2.01 -11.51 0.35
CA TYR A 125 -2.69 -10.26 0.67
C TYR A 125 -3.68 -9.84 -0.42
N GLN A 126 -3.33 -10.06 -1.70
CA GLN A 126 -4.26 -9.82 -2.81
C GLN A 126 -5.49 -10.75 -2.75
N GLU A 127 -5.30 -12.00 -2.34
CA GLU A 127 -6.41 -12.94 -2.10
C GLU A 127 -7.36 -12.42 -1.01
N LEU A 128 -6.83 -11.94 0.11
CA LEU A 128 -7.64 -11.32 1.17
C LEU A 128 -8.42 -10.09 0.69
N LEU A 129 -7.86 -9.31 -0.24
CA LEU A 129 -8.60 -8.20 -0.86
C LEU A 129 -9.72 -8.71 -1.78
N ASN A 130 -9.51 -9.82 -2.48
CA ASN A 130 -10.53 -10.47 -3.29
C ASN A 130 -11.66 -11.05 -2.42
N GLU A 131 -11.36 -11.57 -1.23
CA GLU A 131 -12.38 -11.98 -0.24
C GLU A 131 -13.27 -10.81 0.17
N LEU A 132 -12.69 -9.62 0.42
CA LEU A 132 -13.48 -8.43 0.73
C LEU A 132 -14.46 -8.06 -0.40
N GLU A 133 -14.05 -8.28 -1.65
CA GLU A 133 -14.93 -8.04 -2.80
C GLU A 133 -16.04 -9.08 -2.89
N ASN A 134 -15.70 -10.36 -2.77
CA ASN A 134 -16.64 -11.47 -2.96
C ASN A 134 -17.62 -11.62 -1.80
N ASP A 135 -17.13 -11.53 -0.56
CA ASP A 135 -17.92 -11.86 0.63
C ASP A 135 -18.65 -10.62 1.19
N TYR A 136 -18.03 -9.45 0.99
CA TYR A 136 -18.56 -8.20 1.54
C TYR A 136 -19.00 -7.20 0.47
N GLY A 137 -18.78 -7.51 -0.83
CA GLY A 137 -19.22 -6.68 -1.96
C GLY A 137 -18.51 -5.33 -2.02
N TYR A 138 -17.25 -5.26 -1.57
CA TYR A 138 -16.41 -4.09 -1.79
C TYR A 138 -15.88 -4.10 -3.22
N LEU A 139 -16.10 -3.02 -3.94
CA LEU A 139 -15.55 -2.90 -5.28
C LEU A 139 -14.06 -2.52 -5.20
N ILE A 140 -13.19 -3.50 -5.28
CA ILE A 140 -11.74 -3.35 -5.14
C ILE A 140 -11.03 -3.52 -6.49
N ASN A 141 -11.35 -4.60 -7.21
CA ASN A 141 -10.74 -4.90 -8.48
C ASN A 141 -11.54 -4.28 -9.64
N THR A 142 -10.81 -3.68 -10.58
CA THR A 142 -11.34 -3.34 -11.91
C THR A 142 -10.70 -4.26 -12.94
N LYS A 143 -11.28 -4.37 -14.13
CA LYS A 143 -10.68 -5.15 -15.23
C LYS A 143 -9.23 -4.74 -15.50
N ALA A 144 -8.93 -3.43 -15.45
CA ALA A 144 -7.58 -2.93 -15.63
C ALA A 144 -6.62 -3.35 -14.51
N LEU A 145 -7.05 -3.29 -13.23
CA LEU A 145 -6.25 -3.74 -12.10
C LEU A 145 -6.02 -5.25 -12.11
N GLN A 146 -7.03 -6.03 -12.48
CA GLN A 146 -6.90 -7.48 -12.68
C GLN A 146 -5.88 -7.80 -13.76
N LEU A 147 -5.96 -7.12 -14.92
CA LEU A 147 -5.00 -7.31 -16.02
C LEU A 147 -3.57 -6.96 -15.59
N ILE A 148 -3.37 -5.87 -14.85
CA ILE A 148 -2.05 -5.53 -14.30
C ILE A 148 -1.55 -6.68 -13.42
N ASN A 149 -2.38 -7.13 -12.48
CA ASN A 149 -2.01 -8.15 -11.50
C ASN A 149 -1.65 -9.49 -12.17
N GLU A 150 -2.50 -9.96 -13.08
CA GLU A 150 -2.28 -11.20 -13.82
C GLU A 150 -1.02 -11.14 -14.68
N SER A 151 -0.85 -10.06 -15.45
CA SER A 151 0.28 -9.91 -16.37
C SER A 151 1.63 -9.83 -15.66
N VAL A 152 1.71 -9.17 -14.49
CA VAL A 152 2.96 -9.15 -13.70
C VAL A 152 3.20 -10.49 -13.00
N ASN A 153 2.15 -11.18 -12.54
CA ASN A 153 2.28 -12.50 -11.93
C ASN A 153 2.77 -13.56 -12.92
N GLN A 154 2.37 -13.49 -14.20
CA GLN A 154 2.87 -14.34 -15.28
C GLN A 154 4.38 -14.18 -15.53
N LEU A 155 4.94 -13.00 -15.21
CA LEU A 155 6.38 -12.76 -15.22
C LEU A 155 7.10 -13.27 -13.97
N GLY A 156 6.39 -13.88 -13.02
CA GLY A 156 6.95 -14.31 -11.74
C GLY A 156 7.19 -13.17 -10.74
N TYR A 157 6.61 -12.00 -10.99
CA TYR A 157 6.62 -10.87 -10.06
C TYR A 157 5.55 -11.06 -8.98
N ALA A 158 5.54 -10.20 -7.97
CA ALA A 158 4.49 -10.16 -6.98
C ALA A 158 3.52 -9.02 -7.33
N GLY A 159 2.39 -9.37 -7.94
CA GLY A 159 1.35 -8.42 -8.33
C GLY A 159 0.41 -8.07 -7.20
N LYS A 160 0.07 -6.79 -7.08
CA LYS A 160 -0.90 -6.29 -6.11
C LYS A 160 -1.49 -4.95 -6.57
N ILE A 161 -2.75 -4.69 -6.21
CA ILE A 161 -3.30 -3.34 -6.31
C ILE A 161 -2.56 -2.38 -5.38
N SER A 162 -2.39 -1.14 -5.81
CA SER A 162 -1.81 -0.07 -4.99
C SER A 162 -2.93 0.75 -4.36
N GLY A 163 -3.00 0.77 -3.02
CA GLY A 163 -4.01 1.55 -2.29
C GLY A 163 -5.37 0.87 -2.18
N ALA A 164 -6.46 1.66 -2.25
CA ALA A 164 -7.82 1.22 -1.95
C ALA A 164 -8.52 0.44 -3.09
N GLY A 165 -7.87 0.28 -4.23
CA GLY A 165 -8.48 -0.35 -5.40
C GLY A 165 -9.47 0.55 -6.16
N HIS A 166 -10.25 -0.03 -7.08
CA HIS A 166 -11.25 0.63 -7.94
C HIS A 166 -10.68 1.62 -8.96
N GLY A 167 -9.40 1.76 -9.08
CA GLY A 167 -8.70 2.66 -9.96
C GLY A 167 -7.27 2.86 -9.52
N ASP A 168 -6.71 4.02 -9.84
CA ASP A 168 -5.33 4.38 -9.60
C ASP A 168 -4.34 3.36 -10.20
N CYS A 169 -3.49 2.73 -9.40
CA CYS A 169 -2.39 1.92 -9.89
C CYS A 169 -2.46 0.48 -9.42
N GLY A 170 -1.95 -0.42 -10.27
CA GLY A 170 -1.48 -1.73 -9.86
C GLY A 170 0.05 -1.79 -9.92
N ILE A 171 0.65 -2.62 -9.10
CA ILE A 171 2.10 -2.77 -8.99
C ILE A 171 2.54 -4.21 -9.17
N GLY A 172 3.76 -4.38 -9.69
CA GLY A 172 4.47 -5.65 -9.65
C GLY A 172 5.84 -5.45 -8.99
N VAL A 173 6.11 -6.21 -7.93
CA VAL A 173 7.40 -6.20 -7.21
C VAL A 173 8.29 -7.31 -7.73
N TYR A 174 9.57 -7.02 -8.00
CA TYR A 174 10.51 -8.00 -8.52
C TYR A 174 11.95 -7.71 -8.09
N GLN A 175 12.79 -8.73 -8.09
CA GLN A 175 14.25 -8.61 -7.95
C GLN A 175 14.94 -8.72 -9.31
N GLN A 176 14.63 -9.78 -10.05
CA GLN A 176 15.23 -10.04 -11.36
C GLN A 176 14.37 -9.47 -12.48
N ARG A 177 14.93 -8.54 -13.23
CA ARG A 177 14.26 -7.91 -14.37
C ARG A 177 14.08 -8.89 -15.52
N ARG A 178 12.84 -9.00 -15.99
CA ARG A 178 12.49 -9.59 -17.28
C ARG A 178 12.22 -8.50 -18.32
N CYS A 179 12.07 -8.89 -19.58
CA CYS A 179 11.73 -7.94 -20.62
C CYS A 179 10.28 -7.46 -20.44
N HIS A 180 10.10 -6.16 -20.28
CA HIS A 180 8.77 -5.55 -20.07
C HIS A 180 8.09 -5.10 -21.38
N LYS A 181 8.72 -5.29 -22.56
CA LYS A 181 8.17 -4.79 -23.82
C LYS A 181 6.75 -5.30 -24.07
N LYS A 182 6.54 -6.61 -23.97
CA LYS A 182 5.22 -7.22 -24.13
C LYS A 182 4.24 -6.81 -23.06
N LEU A 183 4.69 -6.72 -21.80
CA LEU A 183 3.89 -6.25 -20.68
C LEU A 183 3.34 -4.84 -20.92
N TYR A 184 4.22 -3.90 -21.26
CA TYR A 184 3.83 -2.52 -21.51
C TYR A 184 2.95 -2.36 -22.74
N GLN A 185 3.21 -3.14 -23.80
CA GLN A 185 2.34 -3.18 -24.97
C GLN A 185 0.93 -3.63 -24.58
N THR A 186 0.80 -4.75 -23.87
CA THR A 186 -0.50 -5.26 -23.39
C THR A 186 -1.23 -4.22 -22.54
N TRP A 187 -0.51 -3.52 -21.64
CA TRP A 187 -1.11 -2.48 -20.81
C TRP A 187 -1.62 -1.30 -21.66
N GLN A 188 -0.82 -0.81 -22.60
CA GLN A 188 -1.20 0.32 -23.47
C GLN A 188 -2.39 -0.03 -24.38
N GLU A 189 -2.45 -1.25 -24.92
CA GLU A 189 -3.59 -1.75 -25.69
C GLU A 189 -4.90 -1.83 -24.87
N ASN A 190 -4.81 -1.86 -23.55
CA ASN A 190 -5.95 -1.89 -22.62
C ASN A 190 -6.11 -0.59 -21.80
N ASP A 191 -5.63 0.53 -22.35
CA ASP A 191 -5.73 1.87 -21.75
C ASP A 191 -5.09 1.98 -20.36
N ILE A 192 -4.06 1.19 -20.09
CA ILE A 192 -3.24 1.25 -18.89
C ILE A 192 -1.91 1.91 -19.23
N GLU A 193 -1.52 2.93 -18.48
CA GLU A 193 -0.27 3.66 -18.69
C GLU A 193 0.86 3.08 -17.82
N PRO A 194 1.95 2.55 -18.43
CA PRO A 194 3.14 2.16 -17.68
C PRO A 194 3.86 3.40 -17.13
N LEU A 195 3.96 3.51 -15.82
CA LEU A 195 4.64 4.63 -15.19
C LEU A 195 6.15 4.36 -15.05
N LYS A 196 6.96 5.34 -15.46
CA LYS A 196 8.38 5.36 -15.14
C LYS A 196 8.56 5.89 -13.74
N ILE A 197 8.92 5.03 -12.80
CA ILE A 197 9.13 5.40 -11.41
C ILE A 197 10.60 5.30 -11.01
N ASN A 198 11.02 6.21 -10.16
CA ASN A 198 12.27 6.12 -9.43
C ASN A 198 11.94 6.16 -7.94
N ILE A 199 12.40 5.17 -7.19
CA ILE A 199 12.19 5.16 -5.74
C ILE A 199 13.15 6.17 -5.13
N TRP A 200 12.57 7.22 -4.53
CA TRP A 200 13.35 8.20 -3.80
C TRP A 200 13.91 7.57 -2.52
N ARG A 201 15.18 7.79 -2.26
CA ARG A 201 15.87 7.36 -1.04
C ARG A 201 16.50 8.57 -0.40
N LYS A 202 16.31 8.71 0.89
CA LYS A 202 17.05 9.69 1.66
C LYS A 202 18.54 9.37 1.51
N LYS A 203 19.35 10.34 1.06
CA LYS A 203 20.80 10.18 1.14
C LYS A 203 21.16 10.19 2.63
N HIS A 204 21.63 9.07 3.15
CA HIS A 204 22.32 9.10 4.42
C HIS A 204 23.57 9.94 4.19
N GLU A 205 23.66 11.11 4.81
CA GLU A 205 24.91 11.83 4.93
C GLU A 205 25.86 10.89 5.69
N ILE A 206 26.94 10.48 5.00
CA ILE A 206 28.03 9.67 5.53
C ILE A 206 28.87 10.55 6.45
#